data_a8bc72fb84b34f6e1d8424a85aeeb677
#
_entry.id   a8bc72fb84b34f6e1d8424a85aeeb677
#
_cell.length_a   1.000
_cell.length_b   1.000
_cell.length_c   1.000
_cell.angle_alpha   90.00
_cell.angle_beta   90.00
_cell.angle_gamma   90.00
#
_symmetry.space_group_name_H-M   'P 1'
#
loop_
_entity.id
_entity.type
_entity.pdbx_description
1 polymer ?
#
loop_
_entity_poly.entity_id
_entity_poly.type
_entity_poly.pdbx_seq_one_letter_code
_entity_poly.pdbx_strand_id
1 'polypeptide(L)'
;KNEGYQPEMIEAMGGSGPRTFKYRGGMGLLGVIGKYGVYRLANQVALLDSIIRGRGPGKVLGGRAWSNYTWHGDQAPGHSWTHGMQTSDIDFADHRYAKLTIQWGKNLIENKMPEAHWYTEIMERGGTLVAVAPEYNPPATKADYWIPTRAGLADISLFLGVNKIIMDEGLVDVDYVKDYTDMPLLVRTDNLIRLHPEDFIPGYKPQALPKDGFTTKWMKNYNRNQMPDFTVWDTNTNKPVAVSREDIGAKMRKKNIDPALDGVYDIKLVSGKTITAMPLYEMHKIHYKDYDIDTVNQICHAPKDLIVRLARDIGTIKPVEIHYGEGICHYFHATMHNRASFTPLMLTGNVGPKGSGSMTWAGNYKAGNYQGSHWSGP
;
A
#
# COMPACT_ATOMS: atom_id res chain seq x y z
N LYS A 1 4.75 27.46 38.76
CA LYS A 1 5.70 28.59 38.64
C LYS A 1 6.48 28.42 37.34
N ASN A 2 6.80 29.53 36.69
CA ASN A 2 7.46 29.54 35.37
C ASN A 2 8.99 29.51 35.50
N GLU A 3 9.50 28.73 36.42
CA GLU A 3 10.94 28.61 36.61
C GLU A 3 11.59 28.04 35.36
N GLY A 4 12.53 28.77 34.78
CA GLY A 4 13.24 28.40 33.56
C GLY A 4 12.68 28.97 32.26
N TYR A 5 11.57 29.69 32.28
CA TYR A 5 11.05 30.35 31.10
C TYR A 5 11.36 31.85 31.09
N GLN A 6 11.75 32.34 29.92
CA GLN A 6 11.93 33.78 29.74
C GLN A 6 10.55 34.45 29.60
N PRO A 7 10.34 35.63 30.31
CA PRO A 7 9.05 36.31 30.25
C PRO A 7 8.57 36.64 28.86
N GLU A 8 9.48 37.04 27.97
CA GLU A 8 9.18 37.39 26.59
C GLU A 8 8.68 36.16 25.78
N MET A 9 9.23 34.96 26.03
CA MET A 9 8.76 33.73 25.41
C MET A 9 7.38 33.37 25.93
N ILE A 10 7.10 33.56 27.23
CA ILE A 10 5.78 33.28 27.79
C ILE A 10 4.74 34.21 27.19
N GLU A 11 5.07 35.48 27.03
CA GLU A 11 4.19 36.47 26.41
C GLU A 11 3.97 36.17 24.94
N ALA A 12 5.02 35.88 24.17
CA ALA A 12 4.93 35.48 22.76
C ALA A 12 4.08 34.21 22.56
N MET A 13 4.13 33.28 23.49
CA MET A 13 3.27 32.09 23.51
C MET A 13 1.84 32.38 23.95
N GLY A 14 1.56 33.61 24.39
CA GLY A 14 0.29 34.07 24.91
C GLY A 14 -0.04 33.59 26.32
N GLY A 15 0.98 33.39 27.14
CA GLY A 15 0.91 32.98 28.52
C GLY A 15 1.37 31.55 28.77
N SER A 16 1.54 31.23 30.05
CA SER A 16 1.89 29.90 30.55
C SER A 16 0.66 28.99 30.70
N GLY A 17 0.88 27.79 31.21
CA GLY A 17 -0.17 26.82 31.49
C GLY A 17 -0.49 25.90 30.30
N PRO A 18 -1.76 25.68 29.97
CA PRO A 18 -2.15 24.72 28.91
C PRO A 18 -1.51 24.94 27.56
N ARG A 19 -1.08 26.14 27.25
CA ARG A 19 -0.40 26.48 25.99
C ARG A 19 1.02 25.92 25.88
N THR A 20 1.67 25.69 26.99
CA THR A 20 3.00 25.09 27.05
C THR A 20 2.93 23.58 27.08
N PHE A 21 1.75 23.03 27.36
CA PHE A 21 1.52 21.60 27.37
C PHE A 21 1.11 21.11 25.97
N LYS A 22 1.82 20.12 25.47
CA LYS A 22 1.47 19.40 24.22
C LYS A 22 1.55 17.91 24.48
N TYR A 23 0.47 17.22 24.19
CA TYR A 23 0.46 15.77 24.23
C TYR A 23 0.67 15.21 22.82
N ARG A 24 1.67 14.36 22.70
CA ARG A 24 1.89 13.55 21.51
C ARG A 24 1.68 12.11 21.89
N GLY A 25 0.63 11.53 21.35
CA GLY A 25 0.33 10.12 21.53
C GLY A 25 0.94 9.29 20.44
N GLY A 26 1.35 8.11 20.82
CA GLY A 26 1.71 7.04 19.91
C GLY A 26 0.73 5.89 20.04
N MET A 27 0.99 4.83 19.29
CA MET A 27 0.30 3.57 19.48
C MET A 27 0.87 2.82 20.68
N GLY A 28 0.03 2.15 21.37
CA GLY A 28 0.43 1.32 22.48
C GLY A 28 -0.74 0.49 22.98
N LEU A 29 -0.43 -0.38 23.90
CA LEU A 29 -1.37 -1.29 24.57
C LEU A 29 -2.60 -0.60 25.14
N LEU A 30 -2.45 0.68 25.45
CA LEU A 30 -3.50 1.54 25.99
C LEU A 30 -4.27 2.29 24.91
N GLY A 31 -4.31 1.76 23.68
CA GLY A 31 -4.86 2.43 22.51
C GLY A 31 -6.23 3.07 22.73
N VAL A 32 -7.14 2.38 23.39
CA VAL A 32 -8.45 2.95 23.74
C VAL A 32 -8.32 3.91 24.92
N ILE A 33 -7.78 3.49 26.04
CA ILE A 33 -7.71 4.31 27.27
C ILE A 33 -6.69 5.42 27.12
N GLY A 34 -5.47 5.12 26.69
CA GLY A 34 -4.41 6.11 26.51
C GLY A 34 -4.68 7.09 25.38
N LYS A 35 -5.20 6.59 24.26
CA LYS A 35 -5.48 7.41 23.09
C LYS A 35 -6.70 8.30 23.31
N TYR A 36 -7.82 7.73 23.67
CA TYR A 36 -9.07 8.50 23.83
C TYR A 36 -9.11 9.25 25.17
N GLY A 37 -8.70 8.63 26.26
CA GLY A 37 -8.70 9.28 27.58
C GLY A 37 -7.77 10.49 27.62
N VAL A 38 -6.52 10.31 27.18
CA VAL A 38 -5.53 11.41 27.22
C VAL A 38 -5.81 12.43 26.12
N TYR A 39 -6.23 12.02 24.94
CA TYR A 39 -6.63 12.99 23.91
C TYR A 39 -7.84 13.80 24.33
N ARG A 40 -8.84 13.17 24.92
CA ARG A 40 -10.01 13.85 25.46
C ARG A 40 -9.58 14.86 26.53
N LEU A 41 -8.77 14.45 27.51
CA LEU A 41 -8.24 15.34 28.53
C LEU A 41 -7.49 16.54 27.93
N ALA A 42 -6.54 16.28 27.04
CA ALA A 42 -5.75 17.34 26.41
C ALA A 42 -6.62 18.31 25.59
N ASN A 43 -7.57 17.80 24.85
CA ASN A 43 -8.47 18.61 24.05
C ASN A 43 -9.44 19.42 24.93
N GLN A 44 -9.95 18.85 26.01
CA GLN A 44 -10.80 19.58 26.97
C GLN A 44 -10.05 20.67 27.67
N VAL A 45 -8.81 20.41 28.11
CA VAL A 45 -7.94 21.43 28.73
C VAL A 45 -7.66 22.56 27.73
N ALA A 46 -7.37 22.26 26.51
CA ALA A 46 -7.14 23.25 25.45
C ALA A 46 -8.40 24.07 25.13
N LEU A 47 -9.57 23.42 25.07
CA LEU A 47 -10.85 24.09 24.87
C LEU A 47 -11.21 25.01 26.04
N LEU A 48 -11.08 24.52 27.25
CA LEU A 48 -11.35 25.31 28.47
C LEU A 48 -10.44 26.57 28.55
N ASP A 49 -9.14 26.38 28.25
CA ASP A 49 -8.21 27.52 28.22
C ASP A 49 -8.63 28.56 27.16
N SER A 50 -9.07 28.09 25.99
CA SER A 50 -9.55 28.97 24.91
C SER A 50 -10.83 29.73 25.30
N ILE A 51 -11.76 29.07 26.00
CA ILE A 51 -13.00 29.69 26.50
C ILE A 51 -12.70 30.72 27.56
N ILE A 52 -11.87 30.38 28.58
CA ILE A 52 -11.47 31.29 29.67
C ILE A 52 -10.79 32.54 29.13
N ARG A 53 -10.04 32.41 28.05
CA ARG A 53 -9.37 33.55 27.39
C ARG A 53 -10.27 34.29 26.38
N GLY A 54 -11.55 33.95 26.30
CA GLY A 54 -12.51 34.59 25.41
C GLY A 54 -12.28 34.38 23.93
N ARG A 55 -11.56 33.31 23.52
CA ARG A 55 -11.20 33.05 22.12
C ARG A 55 -12.24 32.22 21.37
N GLY A 56 -13.08 31.50 22.07
CA GLY A 56 -14.03 30.57 21.53
C GLY A 56 -13.40 29.25 21.01
N PRO A 57 -14.21 28.22 20.71
CA PRO A 57 -13.74 26.88 20.40
C PRO A 57 -12.93 26.77 19.10
N GLY A 58 -13.19 27.65 18.13
CA GLY A 58 -12.47 27.64 16.85
C GLY A 58 -11.02 28.16 16.90
N LYS A 59 -10.62 28.76 18.01
CA LYS A 59 -9.30 29.38 18.16
C LYS A 59 -8.45 28.71 19.24
N VAL A 60 -8.61 27.42 19.42
CA VAL A 60 -7.83 26.62 20.37
C VAL A 60 -6.35 26.61 19.98
N LEU A 61 -5.50 27.10 20.87
CA LEU A 61 -4.04 27.16 20.72
C LEU A 61 -3.36 26.39 21.83
N GLY A 62 -2.44 25.51 21.49
CA GLY A 62 -1.70 24.71 22.48
C GLY A 62 -2.59 23.70 23.22
N GLY A 63 -2.02 22.86 24.04
CA GLY A 63 -2.73 21.86 24.81
C GLY A 63 -3.45 20.75 24.03
N ARG A 64 -3.58 20.90 22.71
CA ARG A 64 -4.20 19.86 21.86
C ARG A 64 -3.33 18.63 21.79
N ALA A 65 -4.00 17.50 21.79
CA ALA A 65 -3.36 16.24 21.48
C ALA A 65 -3.01 16.17 19.99
N TRP A 66 -1.83 15.66 19.71
CA TRP A 66 -1.35 15.35 18.37
C TRP A 66 -1.04 13.87 18.27
N SER A 67 -1.44 13.23 17.18
CA SER A 67 -0.95 11.91 16.88
C SER A 67 0.44 12.00 16.23
N ASN A 68 1.38 11.22 16.73
CA ASN A 68 2.64 10.99 16.01
C ASN A 68 2.49 10.00 14.86
N TYR A 69 1.41 9.25 14.87
CA TYR A 69 1.06 8.28 13.83
C TYR A 69 0.27 8.96 12.75
N THR A 70 0.94 9.82 12.04
CA THR A 70 0.47 10.36 10.79
C THR A 70 1.37 9.82 9.71
N TRP A 71 0.95 9.73 8.53
CA TRP A 71 1.67 9.53 7.28
C TRP A 71 2.78 8.45 7.26
N HIS A 72 3.70 8.41 8.23
CA HIS A 72 4.79 7.43 8.33
C HIS A 72 4.73 6.55 9.58
N GLY A 73 3.96 6.93 10.55
CA GLY A 73 3.88 6.21 11.81
C GLY A 73 2.90 5.06 11.79
N ASP A 74 1.88 5.16 10.97
CA ASP A 74 1.00 4.07 10.63
C ASP A 74 1.52 3.38 9.38
N GLN A 75 0.90 2.31 8.97
CA GLN A 75 1.16 1.71 7.67
C GLN A 75 1.19 2.82 6.65
N ALA A 76 2.29 2.95 5.96
CA ALA A 76 2.43 4.03 5.01
C ALA A 76 1.28 4.01 4.00
N PRO A 77 0.78 5.15 3.56
CA PRO A 77 -0.37 5.28 2.68
C PRO A 77 -0.26 4.48 1.38
N GLY A 78 0.95 4.04 1.05
CA GLY A 78 1.20 3.22 -0.12
C GLY A 78 0.39 1.93 -0.17
N HIS A 79 0.11 1.30 0.96
CA HIS A 79 -0.79 0.16 1.03
C HIS A 79 -2.21 0.56 0.62
N SER A 80 -2.76 1.60 1.25
CA SER A 80 -4.10 2.08 0.92
C SER A 80 -4.22 2.55 -0.53
N TRP A 81 -3.17 3.14 -1.09
CA TRP A 81 -3.17 3.59 -2.48
C TRP A 81 -3.07 2.45 -3.49
N THR A 82 -2.51 1.32 -3.08
CA THR A 82 -2.32 0.17 -3.96
C THR A 82 -3.54 -0.73 -3.99
N HIS A 83 -4.11 -1.07 -2.83
CA HIS A 83 -5.23 -2.01 -2.76
C HIS A 83 -6.43 -1.53 -1.95
N GLY A 84 -6.45 -0.26 -1.56
CA GLY A 84 -7.60 0.38 -0.90
C GLY A 84 -7.74 0.10 0.60
N MET A 85 -6.84 -0.65 1.20
CA MET A 85 -6.87 -1.02 2.61
C MET A 85 -5.57 -0.65 3.31
N GLN A 86 -5.67 -0.21 4.55
CA GLN A 86 -4.50 0.13 5.36
C GLN A 86 -3.96 -1.06 6.17
N THR A 87 -4.75 -2.11 6.31
CA THR A 87 -4.43 -3.26 7.14
C THR A 87 -4.21 -4.51 6.29
N SER A 88 -4.45 -5.68 6.87
CA SER A 88 -4.34 -6.96 6.17
C SER A 88 -5.47 -7.14 5.16
N ASP A 89 -5.16 -7.69 4.03
CA ASP A 89 -6.09 -8.18 3.02
C ASP A 89 -6.45 -9.67 3.24
N ILE A 90 -5.85 -10.31 4.24
CA ILE A 90 -6.13 -11.70 4.63
C ILE A 90 -6.54 -11.78 6.10
N ASP A 91 -7.33 -12.79 6.45
CA ASP A 91 -7.63 -13.14 7.82
C ASP A 91 -6.48 -13.94 8.44
N PHE A 92 -6.19 -13.75 9.74
CA PHE A 92 -5.14 -14.50 10.42
C PHE A 92 -5.33 -16.02 10.34
N ALA A 93 -6.57 -16.47 10.40
CA ALA A 93 -6.85 -17.89 10.31
C ALA A 93 -6.51 -18.50 8.93
N ASP A 94 -6.33 -17.67 7.92
CA ASP A 94 -5.99 -18.12 6.58
C ASP A 94 -4.50 -18.39 6.38
N HIS A 95 -3.62 -17.92 7.29
CA HIS A 95 -2.19 -18.24 7.28
C HIS A 95 -1.91 -19.73 7.19
N ARG A 96 -2.75 -20.55 7.83
CA ARG A 96 -2.64 -22.02 7.78
C ARG A 96 -2.66 -22.60 6.38
N TYR A 97 -3.12 -21.88 5.38
CA TYR A 97 -3.21 -22.35 4.00
C TYR A 97 -2.04 -21.89 3.14
N ALA A 98 -1.21 -20.96 3.64
CA ALA A 98 -0.03 -20.51 2.94
C ALA A 98 0.98 -21.65 2.75
N LYS A 99 1.62 -21.68 1.59
CA LYS A 99 2.73 -22.60 1.30
C LYS A 99 4.08 -21.89 1.29
N LEU A 100 4.06 -20.57 1.10
CA LEU A 100 5.21 -19.71 1.25
C LEU A 100 4.80 -18.50 2.09
N THR A 101 5.48 -18.30 3.20
CA THR A 101 5.30 -17.15 4.07
C THR A 101 6.59 -16.36 4.18
N ILE A 102 6.53 -15.09 3.87
CA ILE A 102 7.67 -14.18 3.88
C ILE A 102 7.48 -13.14 4.98
N GLN A 103 8.38 -13.13 5.95
CA GLN A 103 8.44 -12.09 6.98
C GLN A 103 9.39 -10.99 6.49
N TRP A 104 8.86 -9.84 6.09
CA TRP A 104 9.65 -8.77 5.52
C TRP A 104 9.62 -7.50 6.38
N GLY A 105 10.76 -7.18 6.97
CA GLY A 105 10.86 -6.07 7.91
C GLY A 105 9.94 -6.21 9.13
N LYS A 106 9.58 -7.45 9.48
CA LYS A 106 8.66 -7.80 10.55
C LYS A 106 9.24 -8.88 11.46
N ASN A 107 9.00 -8.72 12.73
CA ASN A 107 9.32 -9.72 13.74
C ASN A 107 8.02 -10.25 14.36
N LEU A 108 7.35 -11.16 13.66
CA LEU A 108 6.06 -11.71 14.08
C LEU A 108 6.12 -12.36 15.46
N ILE A 109 7.19 -13.12 15.74
CA ILE A 109 7.30 -13.93 16.95
C ILE A 109 7.34 -13.05 18.20
N GLU A 110 8.02 -11.92 18.17
CA GLU A 110 8.11 -11.01 19.32
C GLU A 110 7.00 -9.95 19.34
N ASN A 111 6.60 -9.46 18.18
CA ASN A 111 5.68 -8.32 18.08
C ASN A 111 4.22 -8.72 17.91
N LYS A 112 3.96 -9.98 17.57
CA LYS A 112 2.64 -10.54 17.31
C LYS A 112 2.52 -11.94 17.90
N MET A 113 2.89 -12.09 19.16
CA MET A 113 2.91 -13.37 19.87
C MET A 113 1.62 -14.20 19.71
N PRO A 114 0.41 -13.64 19.74
CA PRO A 114 -0.80 -14.42 19.52
C PRO A 114 -0.87 -15.11 18.16
N GLU A 115 -0.22 -14.52 17.14
CA GLU A 115 -0.21 -15.07 15.79
C GLU A 115 1.01 -15.96 15.50
N ALA A 116 1.97 -16.04 16.42
CA ALA A 116 3.19 -16.82 16.24
C ALA A 116 2.94 -18.32 16.04
N HIS A 117 1.85 -18.85 16.59
CA HIS A 117 1.48 -20.26 16.41
C HIS A 117 1.17 -20.59 14.94
N TRP A 118 0.60 -19.65 14.17
CA TRP A 118 0.38 -19.86 12.73
C TRP A 118 1.68 -20.07 11.97
N TYR A 119 2.72 -19.34 12.35
CA TYR A 119 4.05 -19.52 11.77
C TYR A 119 4.60 -20.93 12.01
N THR A 120 4.39 -21.47 13.22
CA THR A 120 4.75 -22.84 13.57
C THR A 120 3.90 -23.85 12.80
N GLU A 121 2.60 -23.64 12.69
CA GLU A 121 1.70 -24.53 11.95
C GLU A 121 2.05 -24.64 10.46
N ILE A 122 2.50 -23.55 9.84
CA ILE A 122 2.96 -23.56 8.45
C ILE A 122 4.19 -24.45 8.31
N MET A 123 5.16 -24.34 9.23
CA MET A 123 6.34 -25.22 9.25
C MET A 123 5.94 -26.70 9.37
N GLU A 124 5.07 -27.03 10.32
CA GLU A 124 4.62 -28.41 10.58
C GLU A 124 3.92 -29.03 9.36
N ARG A 125 3.33 -28.19 8.50
CA ARG A 125 2.68 -28.61 7.26
C ARG A 125 3.61 -28.64 6.07
N GLY A 126 4.91 -28.36 6.25
CA GLY A 126 5.91 -28.34 5.19
C GLY A 126 5.84 -27.10 4.30
N GLY A 127 5.28 -26.00 4.77
CA GLY A 127 5.35 -24.71 4.10
C GLY A 127 6.73 -24.09 4.21
N THR A 128 7.10 -23.27 3.24
CA THR A 128 8.38 -22.57 3.19
C THR A 128 8.28 -21.25 3.95
N LEU A 129 9.24 -20.99 4.81
CA LEU A 129 9.35 -19.76 5.59
C LEU A 129 10.57 -18.97 5.17
N VAL A 130 10.41 -17.68 4.91
CA VAL A 130 11.49 -16.76 4.53
C VAL A 130 11.49 -15.56 5.47
N ALA A 131 12.66 -15.16 5.93
CA ALA A 131 12.84 -13.91 6.66
C ALA A 131 13.70 -12.96 5.84
N VAL A 132 13.22 -11.72 5.67
CA VAL A 132 13.96 -10.62 5.04
C VAL A 132 14.12 -9.51 6.08
N ALA A 133 15.32 -9.36 6.60
CA ALA A 133 15.62 -8.42 7.68
C ALA A 133 17.13 -8.11 7.75
N PRO A 134 17.51 -6.92 8.23
CA PRO A 134 18.93 -6.57 8.38
C PRO A 134 19.61 -7.34 9.50
N GLU A 135 18.86 -7.92 10.43
CA GLU A 135 19.38 -8.70 11.57
C GLU A 135 18.82 -10.12 11.58
N TYR A 136 19.55 -11.03 12.17
CA TYR A 136 19.13 -12.41 12.38
C TYR A 136 18.15 -12.48 13.56
N ASN A 137 16.90 -12.16 13.32
CA ASN A 137 15.83 -12.06 14.29
C ASN A 137 15.13 -13.40 14.57
N PRO A 138 14.23 -13.52 15.58
CA PRO A 138 13.51 -14.75 15.88
C PRO A 138 12.81 -15.42 14.70
N PRO A 139 12.09 -14.73 13.80
CA PRO A 139 11.60 -15.35 12.57
C PRO A 139 12.69 -15.99 11.71
N ALA A 140 13.87 -15.39 11.60
CA ALA A 140 14.97 -15.93 10.84
C ALA A 140 15.50 -17.25 11.42
N THR A 141 15.41 -17.45 12.73
CA THR A 141 15.83 -18.71 13.37
C THR A 141 14.97 -19.91 12.98
N LYS A 142 13.79 -19.69 12.44
CA LYS A 142 12.82 -20.70 12.02
C LYS A 142 12.64 -20.75 10.51
N ALA A 143 13.17 -19.77 9.78
CA ALA A 143 13.04 -19.68 8.34
C ALA A 143 13.91 -20.73 7.63
N ASP A 144 13.43 -21.23 6.50
CA ASP A 144 14.22 -22.07 5.59
C ASP A 144 15.43 -21.33 5.01
N TYR A 145 15.28 -20.01 4.86
CA TYR A 145 16.40 -19.13 4.56
C TYR A 145 16.13 -17.69 5.02
N TRP A 146 17.21 -17.00 5.34
CA TRP A 146 17.21 -15.60 5.72
C TRP A 146 17.97 -14.78 4.68
N ILE A 147 17.35 -13.68 4.28
CA ILE A 147 17.94 -12.70 3.36
C ILE A 147 18.37 -11.48 4.18
N PRO A 148 19.66 -11.33 4.46
CA PRO A 148 20.16 -10.12 5.08
C PRO A 148 20.04 -8.95 4.10
N THR A 149 19.49 -7.84 4.56
CA THR A 149 19.38 -6.61 3.78
C THR A 149 20.10 -5.49 4.50
N ARG A 150 20.64 -4.53 3.74
CA ARG A 150 21.12 -3.30 4.31
C ARG A 150 19.96 -2.56 4.98
N ALA A 151 20.14 -2.11 6.23
CA ALA A 151 19.14 -1.32 6.94
C ALA A 151 18.85 0.02 6.25
N GLY A 152 17.62 0.46 6.28
CA GLY A 152 17.15 1.69 5.63
C GLY A 152 16.85 1.47 4.14
N LEU A 153 16.28 2.34 3.44
CA LEU A 153 15.89 2.47 2.01
C LEU A 153 16.21 1.33 1.01
N ALA A 154 16.80 0.23 1.45
CA ALA A 154 17.28 -0.85 0.59
C ALA A 154 16.16 -1.78 0.10
N ASP A 155 15.06 -1.90 0.86
CA ASP A 155 13.98 -2.83 0.57
C ASP A 155 13.32 -2.57 -0.79
N ILE A 156 13.18 -1.30 -1.18
CA ILE A 156 12.58 -0.96 -2.48
C ILE A 156 13.37 -1.55 -3.64
N SER A 157 14.71 -1.50 -3.59
CA SER A 157 15.55 -2.07 -4.64
C SER A 157 15.40 -3.59 -4.70
N LEU A 158 15.29 -4.24 -3.55
CA LEU A 158 15.07 -5.69 -3.48
C LEU A 158 13.69 -6.06 -4.08
N PHE A 159 12.63 -5.33 -3.75
CA PHE A 159 11.32 -5.54 -4.38
C PHE A 159 11.37 -5.35 -5.90
N LEU A 160 12.04 -4.31 -6.39
CA LEU A 160 12.14 -4.05 -7.82
C LEU A 160 12.95 -5.15 -8.53
N GLY A 161 14.03 -5.63 -7.91
CA GLY A 161 14.79 -6.76 -8.42
C GLY A 161 14.00 -8.06 -8.47
N VAL A 162 13.26 -8.37 -7.42
CA VAL A 162 12.34 -9.53 -7.39
C VAL A 162 11.29 -9.42 -8.48
N ASN A 163 10.66 -8.26 -8.64
CA ASN A 163 9.66 -8.03 -9.68
C ASN A 163 10.24 -8.19 -11.08
N LYS A 164 11.45 -7.66 -11.30
CA LYS A 164 12.16 -7.83 -12.58
C LYS A 164 12.37 -9.30 -12.91
N ILE A 165 12.89 -10.08 -11.97
CA ILE A 165 13.15 -11.51 -12.18
C ILE A 165 11.85 -12.27 -12.48
N ILE A 166 10.76 -11.99 -11.74
CA ILE A 166 9.45 -12.58 -11.99
C ILE A 166 8.99 -12.29 -13.44
N MET A 167 9.16 -11.06 -13.91
CA MET A 167 8.78 -10.68 -15.28
C MET A 167 9.71 -11.29 -16.33
N ASP A 168 11.02 -11.22 -16.13
CA ASP A 168 12.02 -11.70 -17.09
C ASP A 168 12.00 -13.23 -17.26
N GLU A 169 11.74 -13.98 -16.20
CA GLU A 169 11.65 -15.45 -16.22
C GLU A 169 10.25 -15.98 -16.59
N GLY A 170 9.29 -15.09 -16.88
CA GLY A 170 7.94 -15.50 -17.28
C GLY A 170 7.13 -16.14 -16.16
N LEU A 171 7.42 -15.80 -14.91
CA LEU A 171 6.71 -16.33 -13.73
C LEU A 171 5.40 -15.57 -13.43
N VAL A 172 5.00 -14.70 -14.33
CA VAL A 172 3.80 -13.87 -14.23
C VAL A 172 2.55 -14.70 -14.48
N ASP A 173 1.54 -14.52 -13.64
CA ASP A 173 0.19 -15.02 -13.88
C ASP A 173 -0.54 -14.07 -14.84
N VAL A 174 -0.36 -14.30 -16.14
CA VAL A 174 -0.83 -13.41 -17.22
C VAL A 174 -2.34 -13.18 -17.14
N ASP A 175 -3.11 -14.23 -16.90
CA ASP A 175 -4.56 -14.14 -16.82
C ASP A 175 -5.00 -13.29 -15.63
N TYR A 176 -4.38 -13.50 -14.47
CA TYR A 176 -4.65 -12.69 -13.29
C TYR A 176 -4.27 -11.21 -13.51
N VAL A 177 -3.10 -10.96 -14.09
CA VAL A 177 -2.63 -9.59 -14.34
C VAL A 177 -3.56 -8.86 -15.30
N LYS A 178 -4.03 -9.51 -16.36
CA LYS A 178 -5.00 -8.93 -17.30
C LYS A 178 -6.35 -8.63 -16.66
N ASP A 179 -6.82 -9.55 -15.81
CA ASP A 179 -8.18 -9.51 -15.29
C ASP A 179 -8.35 -8.64 -14.04
N TYR A 180 -7.32 -8.55 -13.17
CA TYR A 180 -7.47 -8.00 -11.82
C TYR A 180 -6.51 -6.88 -11.46
N THR A 181 -5.67 -6.45 -12.40
CA THR A 181 -4.72 -5.34 -12.14
C THR A 181 -4.90 -4.19 -13.13
N ASP A 182 -4.24 -3.09 -12.88
CA ASP A 182 -4.20 -1.95 -13.79
C ASP A 182 -3.05 -2.04 -14.82
N MET A 183 -2.31 -3.13 -14.81
CA MET A 183 -1.17 -3.36 -15.71
C MET A 183 -1.51 -3.28 -17.21
N PRO A 184 -2.70 -3.71 -17.70
CA PRO A 184 -3.05 -3.58 -19.11
C PRO A 184 -3.53 -2.18 -19.52
N LEU A 185 -3.73 -1.25 -18.58
CA LEU A 185 -4.22 0.10 -18.90
C LEU A 185 -3.17 0.89 -19.67
N LEU A 186 -3.61 1.54 -20.76
CA LEU A 186 -2.72 2.35 -21.58
C LEU A 186 -2.31 3.65 -20.89
N VAL A 187 -1.03 3.93 -20.96
CA VAL A 187 -0.41 5.16 -20.49
C VAL A 187 0.24 5.87 -21.67
N ARG A 188 0.01 7.16 -21.78
CA ARG A 188 0.59 8.03 -22.81
C ARG A 188 2.08 8.23 -22.55
N THR A 189 2.91 8.12 -23.57
CA THR A 189 4.36 8.31 -23.43
C THR A 189 4.79 9.77 -23.40
N ASP A 190 3.93 10.68 -23.90
CA ASP A 190 4.25 12.10 -23.98
C ASP A 190 4.08 12.85 -22.64
N ASN A 191 3.27 12.34 -21.72
CA ASN A 191 3.01 13.01 -20.44
C ASN A 191 2.88 12.05 -19.24
N LEU A 192 3.01 10.75 -19.47
CA LEU A 192 2.91 9.68 -18.46
C LEU A 192 1.57 9.64 -17.72
N ILE A 193 0.50 10.11 -18.36
CA ILE A 193 -0.87 10.05 -17.84
C ILE A 193 -1.60 8.89 -18.53
N ARG A 194 -2.52 8.25 -17.81
CA ARG A 194 -3.39 7.24 -18.40
C ARG A 194 -4.14 7.80 -19.59
N LEU A 195 -4.23 7.02 -20.67
CA LEU A 195 -5.03 7.35 -21.82
C LEU A 195 -6.51 7.11 -21.47
N HIS A 196 -7.32 8.14 -21.61
CA HIS A 196 -8.76 8.04 -21.41
C HIS A 196 -9.50 7.97 -22.74
N PRO A 197 -10.68 7.33 -22.79
CA PRO A 197 -11.45 7.23 -24.03
C PRO A 197 -11.82 8.59 -24.65
N GLU A 198 -12.00 9.61 -23.82
CA GLU A 198 -12.26 10.98 -24.24
C GLU A 198 -11.13 11.59 -25.06
N ASP A 199 -9.92 11.09 -24.89
CA ASP A 199 -8.74 11.59 -25.62
C ASP A 199 -8.78 11.23 -27.11
N PHE A 200 -9.40 10.10 -27.50
CA PHE A 200 -9.34 9.56 -28.88
C PHE A 200 -10.71 9.22 -29.46
N ILE A 201 -11.78 9.18 -28.68
CA ILE A 201 -13.15 8.95 -29.17
C ILE A 201 -13.93 10.28 -29.12
N PRO A 202 -14.26 10.89 -30.26
CA PRO A 202 -15.00 12.14 -30.28
C PRO A 202 -16.35 12.02 -29.55
N GLY A 203 -16.62 12.93 -28.61
CA GLY A 203 -17.89 12.95 -27.88
C GLY A 203 -18.13 11.80 -26.93
N TYR A 204 -17.08 11.05 -26.57
CA TYR A 204 -17.22 9.95 -25.62
C TYR A 204 -17.84 10.42 -24.30
N LYS A 205 -18.73 9.59 -23.78
CA LYS A 205 -19.29 9.76 -22.43
C LYS A 205 -19.04 8.49 -21.63
N PRO A 206 -18.60 8.61 -20.36
CA PRO A 206 -18.37 7.47 -19.52
C PRO A 206 -19.59 6.55 -19.44
N GLN A 207 -19.37 5.24 -19.51
CA GLN A 207 -20.43 4.24 -19.44
C GLN A 207 -21.19 4.33 -18.13
N ALA A 208 -22.51 4.14 -18.16
CA ALA A 208 -23.31 4.07 -16.94
C ALA A 208 -22.84 2.89 -16.08
N LEU A 209 -22.62 3.14 -14.80
CA LEU A 209 -22.27 2.07 -13.86
C LEU A 209 -23.51 1.26 -13.50
N PRO A 210 -23.38 -0.07 -13.31
CA PRO A 210 -24.49 -0.92 -12.88
C PRO A 210 -25.10 -0.41 -11.57
N LYS A 211 -26.41 -0.45 -11.43
CA LYS A 211 -27.12 0.01 -10.22
C LYS A 211 -26.71 -0.77 -8.97
N ASP A 212 -26.37 -2.03 -9.12
CA ASP A 212 -25.93 -2.97 -8.10
C ASP A 212 -24.39 -3.08 -8.00
N GLY A 213 -23.67 -2.31 -8.82
CA GLY A 213 -22.20 -2.27 -8.80
C GLY A 213 -21.64 -1.71 -7.50
N PHE A 214 -20.40 -2.09 -7.20
CA PHE A 214 -19.70 -1.65 -5.97
C PHE A 214 -19.69 -0.13 -5.84
N THR A 215 -19.29 0.58 -6.87
CA THR A 215 -19.20 2.04 -6.87
C THR A 215 -20.57 2.68 -6.61
N THR A 216 -21.60 2.21 -7.31
CA THR A 216 -22.95 2.75 -7.17
C THR A 216 -23.55 2.48 -5.78
N LYS A 217 -23.29 1.29 -5.24
CA LYS A 217 -23.83 0.87 -3.95
C LYS A 217 -23.18 1.58 -2.76
N TRP A 218 -21.86 1.81 -2.82
CA TRP A 218 -21.09 2.29 -1.67
C TRP A 218 -20.70 3.76 -1.76
N MET A 219 -20.64 4.33 -2.96
CA MET A 219 -20.29 5.74 -3.18
C MET A 219 -21.54 6.54 -3.57
N LYS A 220 -22.43 6.77 -2.60
CA LYS A 220 -23.73 7.41 -2.84
C LYS A 220 -23.66 8.79 -3.51
N ASN A 221 -22.59 9.53 -3.32
CA ASN A 221 -22.40 10.90 -3.82
C ASN A 221 -21.25 11.01 -4.84
N TYR A 222 -20.95 9.95 -5.57
CA TYR A 222 -19.90 10.02 -6.57
C TYR A 222 -20.32 10.88 -7.77
N ASN A 223 -19.39 11.67 -8.26
CA ASN A 223 -19.56 12.40 -9.52
C ASN A 223 -18.95 11.56 -10.65
N ARG A 224 -19.81 11.00 -11.51
CA ARG A 224 -19.37 10.15 -12.62
C ARG A 224 -18.41 10.85 -13.57
N ASN A 225 -18.55 12.16 -13.75
CA ASN A 225 -17.65 12.94 -14.59
C ASN A 225 -16.22 13.05 -14.03
N GLN A 226 -16.06 12.83 -12.72
CA GLN A 226 -14.74 12.75 -12.05
C GLN A 226 -14.15 11.35 -12.04
N MET A 227 -14.84 10.39 -12.63
CA MET A 227 -14.45 8.99 -12.68
C MET A 227 -14.43 8.51 -14.14
N PRO A 228 -13.45 8.91 -14.93
CA PRO A 228 -13.37 8.54 -16.33
C PRO A 228 -13.25 7.02 -16.50
N ASP A 229 -13.64 6.51 -17.65
CA ASP A 229 -13.35 5.14 -18.05
C ASP A 229 -11.87 4.99 -18.40
N PHE A 230 -11.43 3.75 -18.56
CA PHE A 230 -10.06 3.40 -18.88
C PHE A 230 -9.93 2.96 -20.34
N THR A 231 -8.72 2.85 -20.81
CA THR A 231 -8.39 2.37 -22.15
C THR A 231 -7.41 1.22 -22.07
N VAL A 232 -7.69 0.16 -22.80
CA VAL A 232 -6.77 -0.96 -23.06
C VAL A 232 -6.52 -1.08 -24.55
N TRP A 233 -5.43 -1.72 -24.94
CA TRP A 233 -5.25 -2.18 -26.30
C TRP A 233 -5.82 -3.59 -26.42
N ASP A 234 -6.84 -3.76 -27.25
CA ASP A 234 -7.46 -5.06 -27.45
C ASP A 234 -6.73 -5.82 -28.58
N THR A 235 -6.15 -6.96 -28.23
CA THR A 235 -5.41 -7.81 -29.18
C THR A 235 -6.30 -8.45 -30.22
N ASN A 236 -7.57 -8.69 -29.90
CA ASN A 236 -8.52 -9.30 -30.83
C ASN A 236 -8.89 -8.37 -31.99
N THR A 237 -9.01 -7.07 -31.71
CA THR A 237 -9.40 -6.07 -32.72
C THR A 237 -8.22 -5.23 -33.20
N ASN A 238 -7.06 -5.33 -32.53
CA ASN A 238 -5.87 -4.52 -32.75
C ASN A 238 -6.16 -3.00 -32.70
N LYS A 239 -6.91 -2.59 -31.67
CA LYS A 239 -7.35 -1.19 -31.49
C LYS A 239 -7.42 -0.82 -30.00
N PRO A 240 -7.31 0.49 -29.67
CA PRO A 240 -7.63 0.95 -28.32
C PRO A 240 -9.14 0.85 -28.07
N VAL A 241 -9.51 0.29 -26.93
CA VAL A 241 -10.91 0.05 -26.53
C VAL A 241 -11.17 0.66 -25.16
N ALA A 242 -12.32 1.32 -25.04
CA ALA A 242 -12.78 1.85 -23.76
C ALA A 242 -13.31 0.73 -22.88
N VAL A 243 -12.86 0.70 -21.63
CA VAL A 243 -13.33 -0.22 -20.59
C VAL A 243 -13.85 0.56 -19.38
N SER A 244 -14.99 0.14 -18.86
CA SER A 244 -15.57 0.76 -17.67
C SER A 244 -14.80 0.35 -16.42
N ARG A 245 -14.88 1.16 -15.37
CA ARG A 245 -14.35 0.80 -14.04
C ARG A 245 -14.91 -0.50 -13.46
N GLU A 246 -16.07 -0.93 -13.93
CA GLU A 246 -16.71 -2.18 -13.53
C GLU A 246 -16.36 -3.35 -14.46
N ASP A 247 -15.59 -3.12 -15.54
CA ASP A 247 -15.11 -4.16 -16.45
C ASP A 247 -13.81 -4.75 -15.90
N ILE A 248 -13.95 -5.70 -15.00
CA ILE A 248 -12.85 -6.43 -14.38
C ILE A 248 -13.06 -7.94 -14.59
N GLY A 249 -11.96 -8.66 -14.68
CA GLY A 249 -11.95 -10.12 -14.81
C GLY A 249 -12.81 -10.61 -15.95
N ALA A 250 -13.67 -11.55 -15.65
CA ALA A 250 -14.53 -12.20 -16.62
C ALA A 250 -15.46 -11.24 -17.43
N LYS A 251 -15.64 -9.99 -16.99
CA LYS A 251 -16.47 -9.03 -17.73
C LYS A 251 -15.81 -8.55 -19.02
N MET A 252 -14.50 -8.31 -19.03
CA MET A 252 -13.76 -8.01 -20.28
C MET A 252 -13.81 -9.19 -21.24
N ARG A 253 -13.56 -10.40 -20.75
CA ARG A 253 -13.62 -11.62 -21.56
C ARG A 253 -15.02 -11.85 -22.16
N LYS A 254 -16.10 -11.60 -21.41
CA LYS A 254 -17.48 -11.66 -21.94
C LYS A 254 -17.74 -10.65 -23.05
N LYS A 255 -17.04 -9.53 -23.06
CA LYS A 255 -17.08 -8.53 -24.13
C LYS A 255 -16.13 -8.86 -25.29
N ASN A 256 -15.49 -10.01 -25.27
CA ASN A 256 -14.44 -10.42 -26.22
C ASN A 256 -13.27 -9.44 -26.30
N ILE A 257 -12.91 -8.82 -25.17
CA ILE A 257 -11.74 -7.94 -25.06
C ILE A 257 -10.59 -8.76 -24.47
N ASP A 258 -9.46 -8.83 -25.17
CA ASP A 258 -8.21 -9.39 -24.68
C ASP A 258 -7.15 -8.26 -24.56
N PRO A 259 -6.94 -7.71 -23.36
CA PRO A 259 -6.05 -6.59 -23.21
C PRO A 259 -4.57 -7.00 -23.38
N ALA A 260 -3.83 -6.22 -24.14
CA ALA A 260 -2.38 -6.38 -24.29
C ALA A 260 -1.65 -5.98 -22.99
N LEU A 261 -0.55 -6.67 -22.72
CA LEU A 261 0.41 -6.31 -21.67
C LEU A 261 1.67 -5.68 -22.25
N ASP A 262 2.02 -6.01 -23.47
CA ASP A 262 3.24 -5.57 -24.15
C ASP A 262 2.91 -4.68 -25.34
N GLY A 263 3.90 -3.93 -25.80
CA GLY A 263 3.82 -3.15 -27.03
C GLY A 263 3.68 -1.64 -26.82
N VAL A 264 3.97 -0.90 -27.89
CA VAL A 264 3.81 0.55 -28.00
C VAL A 264 2.93 0.84 -29.20
N TYR A 265 1.88 1.61 -29.01
CA TYR A 265 0.82 1.81 -30.00
C TYR A 265 0.63 3.27 -30.35
N ASP A 266 0.46 3.54 -31.65
CA ASP A 266 0.11 4.88 -32.13
C ASP A 266 -1.38 5.15 -31.94
N ILE A 267 -1.69 6.25 -31.28
CA ILE A 267 -3.05 6.68 -30.96
C ILE A 267 -3.31 8.05 -31.56
N LYS A 268 -4.29 8.13 -32.44
CA LYS A 268 -4.78 9.39 -32.99
C LYS A 268 -5.76 10.03 -32.00
N LEU A 269 -5.39 11.16 -31.46
CA LEU A 269 -6.24 11.91 -30.52
C LEU A 269 -7.34 12.68 -31.26
N VAL A 270 -8.40 13.05 -30.55
CA VAL A 270 -9.48 13.90 -31.04
C VAL A 270 -8.95 15.24 -31.57
N SER A 271 -7.86 15.76 -30.99
CA SER A 271 -7.17 16.97 -31.46
C SER A 271 -6.51 16.85 -32.84
N GLY A 272 -6.46 15.64 -33.41
CA GLY A 272 -5.75 15.33 -34.66
C GLY A 272 -4.27 14.95 -34.46
N LYS A 273 -3.69 15.17 -33.28
CA LYS A 273 -2.31 14.76 -32.96
C LYS A 273 -2.24 13.25 -32.81
N THR A 274 -1.18 12.63 -33.33
CA THR A 274 -0.82 11.26 -33.02
C THR A 274 0.19 11.24 -31.88
N ILE A 275 -0.05 10.38 -30.90
CA ILE A 275 0.83 10.12 -29.77
C ILE A 275 1.10 8.62 -29.70
N THR A 276 2.08 8.21 -28.91
CA THR A 276 2.25 6.81 -28.54
C THR A 276 1.72 6.55 -27.14
N ALA A 277 1.19 5.35 -26.94
CA ALA A 277 0.77 4.83 -25.62
C ALA A 277 1.21 3.38 -25.47
N MET A 278 1.44 2.95 -24.23
CA MET A 278 1.83 1.58 -23.91
C MET A 278 1.08 1.10 -22.68
N PRO A 279 0.86 -0.23 -22.51
CA PRO A 279 0.36 -0.79 -21.25
C PRO A 279 1.28 -0.44 -20.09
N LEU A 280 0.72 -0.26 -18.90
CA LEU A 280 1.50 -0.02 -17.70
C LEU A 280 2.50 -1.17 -17.43
N TYR A 281 2.16 -2.41 -17.79
CA TYR A 281 3.05 -3.55 -17.70
C TYR A 281 4.34 -3.35 -18.54
N GLU A 282 4.22 -2.92 -19.78
CA GLU A 282 5.38 -2.60 -20.63
C GLU A 282 6.23 -1.48 -20.04
N MET A 283 5.58 -0.46 -19.46
CA MET A 283 6.27 0.63 -18.77
C MET A 283 7.05 0.13 -17.55
N HIS A 284 6.50 -0.82 -16.78
CA HIS A 284 7.21 -1.48 -15.68
C HIS A 284 8.44 -2.26 -16.18
N LYS A 285 8.32 -2.99 -17.28
CA LYS A 285 9.46 -3.69 -17.90
C LYS A 285 10.59 -2.72 -18.26
N ILE A 286 10.24 -1.58 -18.86
CA ILE A 286 11.20 -0.54 -19.20
C ILE A 286 11.85 0.03 -17.94
N HIS A 287 11.06 0.35 -16.93
CA HIS A 287 11.56 0.90 -15.66
C HIS A 287 12.47 -0.09 -14.93
N TYR A 288 12.15 -1.37 -14.93
CA TYR A 288 12.93 -2.38 -14.21
C TYR A 288 14.27 -2.74 -14.89
N LYS A 289 14.53 -2.27 -16.11
CA LYS A 289 15.81 -2.52 -16.79
C LYS A 289 17.02 -2.05 -15.98
N ASP A 290 16.85 -0.97 -15.21
CA ASP A 290 17.93 -0.40 -14.39
C ASP A 290 18.16 -1.16 -13.08
N TYR A 291 17.31 -2.15 -12.75
CA TYR A 291 17.38 -2.93 -11.52
C TYR A 291 17.82 -4.38 -11.79
N ASP A 292 18.94 -4.53 -12.49
CA ASP A 292 19.57 -5.85 -12.64
C ASP A 292 20.07 -6.38 -11.30
N ILE A 293 20.39 -7.67 -11.25
CA ILE A 293 20.77 -8.35 -10.01
C ILE A 293 22.03 -7.75 -9.36
N ASP A 294 22.95 -7.21 -10.16
CA ASP A 294 24.18 -6.60 -9.67
C ASP A 294 23.89 -5.25 -9.02
N THR A 295 23.09 -4.43 -9.68
CA THR A 295 22.62 -3.14 -9.14
C THR A 295 21.82 -3.34 -7.86
N VAL A 296 20.89 -4.29 -7.84
CA VAL A 296 20.09 -4.60 -6.65
C VAL A 296 20.97 -5.06 -5.49
N ASN A 297 21.89 -6.00 -5.74
CA ASN A 297 22.84 -6.46 -4.72
C ASN A 297 23.71 -5.32 -4.19
N GLN A 298 24.20 -4.44 -5.06
CA GLN A 298 25.00 -3.28 -4.65
C GLN A 298 24.24 -2.33 -3.73
N ILE A 299 22.95 -2.14 -3.96
CA ILE A 299 22.09 -1.24 -3.16
C ILE A 299 21.68 -1.90 -1.85
N CYS A 300 21.14 -3.12 -1.90
CA CYS A 300 20.52 -3.77 -0.75
C CYS A 300 21.44 -4.72 0.02
N HIS A 301 22.61 -5.06 -0.54
CA HIS A 301 23.58 -6.02 0.01
C HIS A 301 23.04 -7.45 0.20
N ALA A 302 21.83 -7.74 -0.25
CA ALA A 302 21.29 -9.09 -0.21
C ALA A 302 22.07 -10.02 -1.18
N PRO A 303 22.39 -11.28 -0.80
CA PRO A 303 23.04 -12.23 -1.69
C PRO A 303 22.22 -12.47 -2.96
N LYS A 304 22.88 -12.44 -4.12
CA LYS A 304 22.24 -12.54 -5.43
C LYS A 304 21.45 -13.83 -5.62
N ASP A 305 22.01 -14.93 -5.18
CA ASP A 305 21.37 -16.26 -5.22
C ASP A 305 20.08 -16.31 -4.41
N LEU A 306 20.05 -15.65 -3.25
CA LEU A 306 18.87 -15.56 -2.41
C LEU A 306 17.81 -14.63 -3.01
N ILE A 307 18.20 -13.55 -3.69
CA ILE A 307 17.24 -12.69 -4.41
C ILE A 307 16.57 -13.48 -5.54
N VAL A 308 17.35 -14.20 -6.34
CA VAL A 308 16.83 -15.04 -7.42
C VAL A 308 15.93 -16.15 -6.86
N ARG A 309 16.36 -16.81 -5.79
CA ARG A 309 15.58 -17.84 -5.12
C ARG A 309 14.22 -17.28 -4.65
N LEU A 310 14.22 -16.14 -3.97
CA LEU A 310 12.99 -15.49 -3.48
C LEU A 310 12.01 -15.20 -4.62
N ALA A 311 12.51 -14.64 -5.72
CA ALA A 311 11.67 -14.33 -6.88
C ALA A 311 11.03 -15.58 -7.49
N ARG A 312 11.80 -16.65 -7.63
CA ARG A 312 11.33 -17.95 -8.14
C ARG A 312 10.36 -18.61 -7.18
N ASP A 313 10.65 -18.59 -5.87
CA ASP A 313 9.75 -19.15 -4.86
C ASP A 313 8.38 -18.43 -4.87
N ILE A 314 8.36 -17.10 -4.98
CA ILE A 314 7.11 -16.32 -5.10
C ILE A 314 6.35 -16.68 -6.40
N GLY A 315 7.06 -16.90 -7.49
CA GLY A 315 6.47 -17.23 -8.78
C GLY A 315 5.92 -18.65 -8.88
N THR A 316 6.49 -19.59 -8.13
CA THR A 316 6.22 -21.03 -8.30
C THR A 316 5.50 -21.70 -7.13
N ILE A 317 5.74 -21.25 -5.89
CA ILE A 317 5.06 -21.78 -4.71
C ILE A 317 3.78 -20.96 -4.48
N LYS A 318 2.63 -21.62 -4.45
CA LYS A 318 1.34 -20.95 -4.25
C LYS A 318 0.47 -21.72 -3.27
N PRO A 319 -0.26 -21.07 -2.36
CA PRO A 319 -0.40 -19.63 -2.14
C PRO A 319 0.81 -18.99 -1.43
N VAL A 320 1.08 -17.72 -1.74
CA VAL A 320 2.11 -16.89 -1.11
C VAL A 320 1.49 -15.81 -0.25
N GLU A 321 1.98 -15.65 0.96
CA GLU A 321 1.69 -14.49 1.79
C GLU A 321 2.97 -13.73 2.17
N ILE A 322 2.86 -12.41 2.24
CA ILE A 322 3.96 -11.57 2.70
C ILE A 322 3.50 -10.76 3.91
N HIS A 323 4.21 -10.94 5.01
CA HIS A 323 3.99 -10.20 6.23
C HIS A 323 4.93 -8.99 6.29
N TYR A 324 4.37 -7.81 6.11
CA TYR A 324 5.11 -6.56 6.20
C TYR A 324 5.08 -6.02 7.62
N GLY A 325 6.22 -5.54 8.08
CA GLY A 325 6.34 -4.86 9.36
C GLY A 325 6.68 -3.39 9.21
N GLU A 326 6.77 -2.72 10.34
CA GLU A 326 7.17 -1.32 10.43
C GLU A 326 8.58 -1.07 9.90
N GLY A 327 9.41 -2.13 9.80
CA GLY A 327 10.74 -2.06 9.25
C GLY A 327 10.81 -1.53 7.81
N ILE A 328 9.72 -1.65 7.04
CA ILE A 328 9.65 -1.08 5.68
C ILE A 328 8.80 0.20 5.61
N CYS A 329 8.22 0.64 6.72
CA CYS A 329 7.29 1.77 6.76
C CYS A 329 7.90 3.04 7.33
N HIS A 330 8.98 2.96 8.12
CA HIS A 330 9.51 4.09 8.90
C HIS A 330 10.67 4.82 8.22
N TYR A 331 10.76 4.76 6.90
CA TYR A 331 11.80 5.41 6.14
C TYR A 331 11.26 6.53 5.25
N PHE A 332 12.16 7.39 4.80
CA PHE A 332 11.87 8.33 3.74
C PHE A 332 11.37 7.56 2.50
N HIS A 333 10.34 8.05 1.83
CA HIS A 333 9.66 7.35 0.73
C HIS A 333 9.03 5.99 1.08
N ALA A 334 8.69 5.73 2.33
CA ALA A 334 8.02 4.50 2.75
C ALA A 334 6.77 4.15 1.91
N THR A 335 6.06 5.15 1.42
CA THR A 335 4.94 4.98 0.49
C THR A 335 5.33 4.22 -0.79
N MET A 336 6.52 4.49 -1.33
CA MET A 336 7.04 3.78 -2.50
C MET A 336 7.42 2.33 -2.18
N HIS A 337 8.00 2.09 -1.00
CA HIS A 337 8.27 0.74 -0.51
C HIS A 337 6.97 -0.08 -0.45
N ASN A 338 5.93 0.47 0.15
CA ASN A 338 4.66 -0.24 0.25
C ASN A 338 4.05 -0.54 -1.12
N ARG A 339 4.14 0.39 -2.07
CA ARG A 339 3.64 0.13 -3.43
C ARG A 339 4.44 -0.95 -4.13
N ALA A 340 5.76 -0.88 -4.06
CA ALA A 340 6.63 -1.89 -4.66
C ALA A 340 6.42 -3.29 -4.06
N SER A 341 6.10 -3.37 -2.77
CA SER A 341 5.93 -4.62 -2.05
C SER A 341 4.72 -5.45 -2.50
N PHE A 342 3.66 -4.81 -2.99
CA PHE A 342 2.48 -5.52 -3.50
C PHE A 342 2.67 -6.09 -4.91
N THR A 343 3.59 -5.52 -5.68
CA THR A 343 3.77 -5.90 -7.07
C THR A 343 4.06 -7.39 -7.26
N PRO A 344 4.94 -8.05 -6.48
CA PRO A 344 5.19 -9.48 -6.68
C PRO A 344 3.95 -10.33 -6.44
N LEU A 345 3.09 -9.98 -5.49
CA LEU A 345 1.83 -10.68 -5.24
C LEU A 345 0.86 -10.50 -6.41
N MET A 346 0.74 -9.27 -6.93
CA MET A 346 -0.12 -8.98 -8.08
C MET A 346 0.37 -9.66 -9.36
N LEU A 347 1.68 -9.66 -9.62
CA LEU A 347 2.26 -10.30 -10.80
C LEU A 347 2.04 -11.82 -10.81
N THR A 348 1.99 -12.45 -9.64
CA THR A 348 1.90 -13.90 -9.51
C THR A 348 0.52 -14.42 -9.12
N GLY A 349 -0.51 -13.56 -9.10
CA GLY A 349 -1.88 -13.95 -8.78
C GLY A 349 -2.10 -14.35 -7.31
N ASN A 350 -1.29 -13.82 -6.42
CA ASN A 350 -1.33 -14.12 -4.98
C ASN A 350 -2.10 -13.06 -4.17
N VAL A 351 -3.15 -12.46 -4.73
CA VAL A 351 -4.12 -11.63 -4.02
C VAL A 351 -5.52 -12.18 -4.27
N GLY A 352 -6.21 -12.55 -3.19
CA GLY A 352 -7.56 -13.11 -3.23
C GLY A 352 -7.66 -14.60 -2.91
N PRO A 353 -6.81 -15.50 -3.43
CA PRO A 353 -6.83 -16.89 -3.02
C PRO A 353 -6.58 -17.04 -1.52
N LYS A 354 -7.21 -18.05 -0.91
CA LYS A 354 -7.07 -18.34 0.51
C LYS A 354 -5.63 -18.73 0.86
N GLY A 355 -5.05 -18.10 1.88
CA GLY A 355 -3.65 -18.28 2.27
C GLY A 355 -2.66 -17.48 1.43
N SER A 356 -3.15 -16.51 0.65
CA SER A 356 -2.30 -15.59 -0.10
C SER A 356 -2.65 -14.14 0.18
N GLY A 357 -1.72 -13.25 -0.09
CA GLY A 357 -1.93 -11.81 0.05
C GLY A 357 -0.93 -11.13 0.96
N SER A 358 -1.23 -9.90 1.36
CA SER A 358 -0.39 -9.14 2.27
C SER A 358 -0.98 -9.08 3.67
N MET A 359 -0.13 -9.26 4.64
CA MET A 359 -0.45 -8.95 6.02
C MET A 359 0.42 -7.80 6.48
N THR A 360 -0.21 -6.69 6.74
CA THR A 360 0.47 -5.53 7.28
C THR A 360 0.20 -5.43 8.78
N TRP A 361 -0.44 -4.39 9.21
CA TRP A 361 -0.79 -4.17 10.59
C TRP A 361 -2.18 -4.73 10.91
N ALA A 362 -2.23 -5.77 11.67
CA ALA A 362 -3.49 -6.21 12.21
C ALA A 362 -3.59 -5.85 13.69
N GLY A 363 -4.77 -5.67 14.18
CA GLY A 363 -5.07 -5.49 15.59
C GLY A 363 -5.64 -4.14 15.93
N ASN A 364 -4.85 -3.20 16.40
CA ASN A 364 -5.34 -1.94 17.00
C ASN A 364 -6.24 -1.10 16.08
N TYR A 365 -6.15 -1.26 14.77
CA TYR A 365 -6.93 -0.49 13.80
C TYR A 365 -8.29 -1.10 13.48
N LYS A 366 -8.49 -2.38 13.70
CA LYS A 366 -9.79 -3.04 13.48
C LYS A 366 -10.83 -2.71 14.56
N ALA A 367 -10.47 -1.98 15.59
CA ALA A 367 -11.43 -1.43 16.55
C ALA A 367 -12.21 -0.27 15.93
N GLY A 368 -12.84 -0.51 14.77
CA GLY A 368 -13.55 0.51 14.00
C GLY A 368 -14.64 1.26 14.76
N ASN A 369 -15.18 0.67 15.81
CA ASN A 369 -16.11 1.32 16.71
C ASN A 369 -15.45 2.40 17.59
N TYR A 370 -14.13 2.45 17.64
CA TYR A 370 -13.34 3.40 18.43
C TYR A 370 -12.57 4.40 17.59
N GLN A 371 -12.70 4.34 16.27
CA GLN A 371 -12.07 5.31 15.36
C GLN A 371 -12.90 6.59 15.26
N GLY A 372 -13.40 7.10 16.38
CA GLY A 372 -13.83 8.49 16.44
C GLY A 372 -12.64 9.38 16.08
N SER A 373 -12.89 10.42 15.32
CA SER A 373 -11.88 11.41 14.96
C SER A 373 -11.13 11.89 16.21
N HIS A 374 -9.82 11.71 16.27
CA HIS A 374 -8.96 12.29 17.30
C HIS A 374 -9.10 13.81 17.40
N TRP A 375 -9.77 14.40 16.46
CA TRP A 375 -9.91 15.82 16.21
C TRP A 375 -11.25 16.37 16.66
N SER A 376 -12.27 15.54 16.83
CA SER A 376 -13.64 15.96 17.03
C SER A 376 -14.26 15.58 18.38
N GLY A 377 -13.50 14.96 19.26
CA GLY A 377 -14.01 14.69 20.61
C GLY A 377 -13.85 15.89 21.52
N PRO A 378 -14.92 16.37 22.19
CA PRO A 378 -14.75 17.25 23.34
C PRO A 378 -14.08 16.53 24.49
#